data_7a7e3edacf23b52931e25074d0b095ca
#
_entry.id   7a7e3edacf23b52931e25074d0b095ca
#
_cell.length_a   1.000
_cell.length_b   1.000
_cell.length_c   1.000
_cell.angle_alpha   90.00
_cell.angle_beta   90.00
_cell.angle_gamma   90.00
#
_symmetry.space_group_name_H-M   'P 1'
#
loop_
_entity.id
_entity.type
_entity.pdbx_description
1 polymer ?
#
loop_
_entity_poly.entity_id
_entity_poly.type
_entity_poly.pdbx_seq_one_letter_code
_entity_poly.pdbx_strand_id
1 'polypeptide(L)'
;MSFLDHIKQRRTIYAVGKNVALTPEQIESVIKEAVNHSPSAFNSQTSRIVTLFGESHLQFWNIVRETLRKIVPEAAFEGTNAKINSFAAGYGTVLFYEDQDVVKALQEQFALYADNFPVWSEHSSAIAQFAVWTASVSYTHL
;
A
#
# COMPACT_ATOMS: atom_id res chain seq x y z
N MET A 1 -0.58 -23.22 6.15
CA MET A 1 -1.78 -22.35 6.00
C MET A 1 -2.04 -22.17 4.51
N SER A 2 -3.26 -22.41 4.05
CA SER A 2 -3.64 -22.25 2.64
C SER A 2 -3.90 -20.78 2.30
N PHE A 3 -3.96 -20.45 1.01
CA PHE A 3 -4.35 -19.11 0.55
C PHE A 3 -5.73 -18.68 1.09
N LEU A 4 -6.69 -19.61 1.12
CA LEU A 4 -8.01 -19.35 1.68
C LEU A 4 -7.98 -19.09 3.20
N ASP A 5 -7.06 -19.72 3.91
CA ASP A 5 -6.89 -19.44 5.35
C ASP A 5 -6.34 -18.03 5.57
N HIS A 6 -5.39 -17.59 4.75
CA HIS A 6 -4.90 -16.21 4.79
C HIS A 6 -6.02 -15.19 4.51
N ILE A 7 -6.84 -15.43 3.48
CA ILE A 7 -7.99 -14.55 3.20
C ILE A 7 -8.96 -14.50 4.39
N LYS A 8 -9.27 -15.64 5.00
CA LYS A 8 -10.18 -15.70 6.15
C LYS A 8 -9.62 -14.97 7.38
N GLN A 9 -8.32 -15.05 7.60
CA GLN A 9 -7.64 -14.42 8.73
C GLN A 9 -7.38 -12.93 8.53
N ARG A 10 -7.22 -12.49 7.26
CA ARG A 10 -6.98 -11.07 6.95
C ARG A 10 -8.10 -10.20 7.51
N ARG A 11 -7.75 -9.29 8.38
CA ARG A 11 -8.67 -8.32 9.01
C ARG A 11 -8.06 -6.92 8.95
N THR A 12 -8.90 -5.92 8.97
CA THR A 12 -8.47 -4.54 9.24
C THR A 12 -8.16 -4.43 10.73
N ILE A 13 -6.89 -4.22 11.05
CA ILE A 13 -6.42 -4.07 12.42
C ILE A 13 -5.98 -2.63 12.61
N TYR A 14 -6.61 -1.91 13.53
CA TYR A 14 -6.29 -0.52 13.83
C TYR A 14 -5.23 -0.38 14.92
N ALA A 15 -5.18 -1.30 15.85
CA ALA A 15 -4.16 -1.33 16.91
C ALA A 15 -2.88 -1.99 16.36
N VAL A 16 -2.14 -1.26 15.55
CA VAL A 16 -0.86 -1.70 15.00
C VAL A 16 0.28 -1.36 15.97
N GLY A 17 1.36 -2.13 15.91
CA GLY A 17 2.52 -1.97 16.76
C GLY A 17 3.82 -2.32 16.05
N LYS A 18 4.91 -2.40 16.82
CA LYS A 18 6.25 -2.63 16.29
C LYS A 18 6.77 -4.05 16.55
N ASN A 19 5.96 -4.90 17.15
CA ASN A 19 6.36 -6.27 17.46
C ASN A 19 6.22 -7.16 16.21
N VAL A 20 7.23 -7.15 15.37
CA VAL A 20 7.30 -7.92 14.13
C VAL A 20 8.52 -8.83 14.19
N ALA A 21 8.34 -10.11 13.84
CA ALA A 21 9.40 -11.11 13.86
C ALA A 21 10.35 -11.05 12.65
N LEU A 22 9.95 -10.35 11.58
CA LEU A 22 10.73 -10.23 10.35
C LEU A 22 11.57 -8.96 10.33
N THR A 23 12.71 -9.03 9.65
CA THR A 23 13.51 -7.84 9.32
C THR A 23 12.85 -7.04 8.18
N PRO A 24 13.20 -5.74 8.00
CA PRO A 24 12.74 -4.96 6.85
C PRO A 24 13.00 -5.65 5.51
N GLU A 25 14.18 -6.24 5.32
CA GLU A 25 14.57 -6.92 4.09
C GLU A 25 13.69 -8.15 3.81
N GLN A 26 13.34 -8.90 4.85
CA GLN A 26 12.42 -10.04 4.74
C GLN A 26 11.01 -9.59 4.37
N ILE A 27 10.53 -8.50 4.94
CA ILE A 27 9.23 -7.90 4.61
C ILE A 27 9.23 -7.42 3.15
N GLU A 28 10.29 -6.73 2.72
CA GLU A 28 10.44 -6.29 1.33
C GLU A 28 10.45 -7.45 0.34
N SER A 29 11.09 -8.57 0.70
CA SER A 29 11.07 -9.77 -0.13
C SER A 29 9.66 -10.31 -0.32
N VAL A 30 8.86 -10.39 0.74
CA VAL A 30 7.46 -10.83 0.66
C VAL A 30 6.64 -9.89 -0.22
N ILE A 31 6.83 -8.57 -0.07
CA ILE A 31 6.14 -7.57 -0.88
C ILE A 31 6.50 -7.70 -2.35
N LYS A 32 7.79 -7.83 -2.68
CA LYS A 32 8.26 -8.03 -4.06
C LYS A 32 7.66 -9.26 -4.70
N GLU A 33 7.68 -10.39 -4.01
CA GLU A 33 7.09 -11.64 -4.51
C GLU A 33 5.59 -11.45 -4.79
N ALA A 34 4.85 -10.88 -3.85
CA ALA A 34 3.41 -10.66 -4.01
C ALA A 34 3.08 -9.74 -5.20
N VAL A 35 3.83 -8.66 -5.38
CA VAL A 35 3.61 -7.71 -6.49
C VAL A 35 4.04 -8.31 -7.83
N ASN A 36 5.19 -8.98 -7.89
CA ASN A 36 5.70 -9.57 -9.11
C ASN A 36 4.78 -10.66 -9.68
N HIS A 37 4.03 -11.33 -8.81
CA HIS A 37 3.08 -12.38 -9.21
C HIS A 37 1.63 -11.89 -9.28
N SER A 38 1.39 -10.60 -9.09
CA SER A 38 0.06 -10.00 -9.27
C SER A 38 -0.21 -9.72 -10.75
N PRO A 39 -1.37 -10.15 -11.29
CA PRO A 39 -1.72 -9.89 -12.68
C PRO A 39 -2.06 -8.42 -12.94
N SER A 40 -1.85 -7.97 -14.16
CA SER A 40 -2.28 -6.67 -14.65
C SER A 40 -2.81 -6.78 -16.08
N ALA A 41 -3.80 -5.95 -16.45
CA ALA A 41 -4.35 -5.94 -17.79
C ALA A 41 -3.25 -5.62 -18.81
N PHE A 42 -3.20 -6.36 -19.92
CA PHE A 42 -2.14 -6.26 -20.94
C PHE A 42 -0.72 -6.49 -20.39
N ASN A 43 -0.60 -7.13 -19.24
CA ASN A 43 0.68 -7.24 -18.53
C ASN A 43 1.38 -5.88 -18.40
N SER A 44 0.60 -4.85 -18.10
CA SER A 44 1.04 -3.46 -18.10
C SER A 44 2.08 -3.15 -17.02
N GLN A 45 2.04 -3.87 -15.90
CA GLN A 45 3.03 -3.76 -14.83
C GLN A 45 3.26 -2.30 -14.37
N THR A 46 2.17 -1.53 -14.25
CA THR A 46 2.20 -0.12 -13.89
C THR A 46 2.40 0.15 -12.40
N SER A 47 2.19 -0.84 -11.55
CA SER A 47 2.28 -0.68 -10.09
C SER A 47 3.70 -0.42 -9.63
N ARG A 48 3.84 0.53 -8.71
CA ARG A 48 5.08 0.88 -8.02
C ARG A 48 4.85 0.88 -6.53
N ILE A 49 5.86 0.43 -5.79
CA ILE A 49 5.76 0.27 -4.34
C ILE A 49 6.92 1.01 -3.67
N VAL A 50 6.60 1.70 -2.59
CA VAL A 50 7.61 2.28 -1.69
C VAL A 50 7.40 1.68 -0.30
N THR A 51 8.44 1.12 0.27
CA THR A 51 8.46 0.61 1.64
C THR A 51 9.20 1.61 2.55
N LEU A 52 8.61 1.92 3.68
CA LEU A 52 9.15 2.87 4.64
C LEU A 52 9.25 2.21 6.02
N PHE A 53 10.45 2.23 6.59
CA PHE A 53 10.72 1.70 7.92
C PHE A 53 11.47 2.73 8.77
N GLY A 54 11.41 2.58 10.08
CA GLY A 54 12.16 3.42 11.01
C GLY A 54 11.88 4.90 10.82
N GLU A 55 12.93 5.70 10.68
CA GLU A 55 12.83 7.16 10.55
C GLU A 55 12.03 7.59 9.32
N SER A 56 12.19 6.93 8.17
CA SER A 56 11.45 7.23 6.95
C SER A 56 9.94 7.03 7.13
N HIS A 57 9.52 5.99 7.86
CA HIS A 57 8.14 5.77 8.24
C HIS A 57 7.60 6.92 9.11
N LEU A 58 8.34 7.34 10.13
CA LEU A 58 7.94 8.44 11.00
C LEU A 58 7.88 9.78 10.26
N GLN A 59 8.84 10.05 9.38
CA GLN A 59 8.86 11.26 8.54
C GLN A 59 7.65 11.32 7.62
N PHE A 60 7.27 10.19 7.00
CA PHE A 60 6.07 10.13 6.16
C PHE A 60 4.81 10.56 6.94
N TRP A 61 4.57 9.98 8.10
CA TRP A 61 3.40 10.32 8.91
C TRP A 61 3.45 11.74 9.45
N ASN A 62 4.65 12.29 9.67
CA ASN A 62 4.81 13.70 10.02
C ASN A 62 4.44 14.63 8.84
N ILE A 63 4.85 14.29 7.62
CA ILE A 63 4.44 15.03 6.41
C ILE A 63 2.91 15.01 6.26
N VAL A 64 2.27 13.85 6.44
CA VAL A 64 0.81 13.72 6.42
C VAL A 64 0.18 14.62 7.47
N ARG A 65 0.69 14.61 8.71
CA ARG A 65 0.19 15.44 9.81
C ARG A 65 0.26 16.92 9.48
N GLU A 66 1.40 17.41 9.05
CA GLU A 66 1.60 18.83 8.74
C GLU A 66 0.79 19.28 7.51
N THR A 67 0.57 18.40 6.56
CA THR A 67 -0.30 18.66 5.41
C THR A 67 -1.76 18.78 5.83
N LEU A 68 -2.25 17.84 6.64
CA LEU A 68 -3.63 17.86 7.12
C LEU A 68 -3.89 18.98 8.12
N ARG A 69 -2.88 19.42 8.87
CA ARG A 69 -2.99 20.58 9.76
C ARG A 69 -3.41 21.86 9.02
N LYS A 70 -3.05 21.97 7.76
CA LYS A 70 -3.42 23.14 6.92
C LYS A 70 -4.84 23.06 6.34
N ILE A 71 -5.46 21.89 6.36
CA ILE A 71 -6.73 21.61 5.68
C ILE A 71 -7.84 21.38 6.69
N VAL A 72 -7.55 20.65 7.77
CA VAL A 72 -8.52 20.28 8.80
C VAL A 72 -8.73 21.47 9.76
N PRO A 73 -9.98 21.85 10.07
CA PRO A 73 -10.26 22.87 11.08
C PRO A 73 -9.60 22.54 12.42
N GLU A 74 -9.06 23.53 13.09
CA GLU A 74 -8.33 23.37 14.37
C GLU A 74 -9.14 22.58 15.41
N ALA A 75 -10.44 22.87 15.53
CA ALA A 75 -11.33 22.18 16.47
C ALA A 75 -11.48 20.66 16.18
N ALA A 76 -11.22 20.20 14.95
CA ALA A 76 -11.31 18.80 14.55
C ALA A 76 -9.93 18.12 14.46
N PHE A 77 -8.84 18.89 14.56
CA PHE A 77 -7.50 18.37 14.31
C PHE A 77 -7.03 17.36 15.35
N GLU A 78 -7.47 17.46 16.59
CA GLU A 78 -7.09 16.50 17.64
C GLU A 78 -7.46 15.06 17.26
N GLY A 79 -8.68 14.83 16.75
CA GLY A 79 -9.11 13.52 16.27
C GLY A 79 -8.30 13.03 15.06
N THR A 80 -7.99 13.92 14.12
CA THR A 80 -7.14 13.62 12.97
C THR A 80 -5.73 13.25 13.42
N ASN A 81 -5.15 14.01 14.34
CA ASN A 81 -3.81 13.75 14.87
C ASN A 81 -3.73 12.42 15.62
N ALA A 82 -4.75 12.09 16.42
CA ALA A 82 -4.83 10.80 17.10
C ALA A 82 -4.84 9.63 16.11
N LYS A 83 -5.56 9.75 14.99
CA LYS A 83 -5.60 8.75 13.93
C LYS A 83 -4.25 8.59 13.23
N ILE A 84 -3.57 9.69 12.92
CA ILE A 84 -2.22 9.68 12.34
C ILE A 84 -1.24 8.99 13.30
N ASN A 85 -1.30 9.29 14.59
CA ASN A 85 -0.47 8.64 15.60
C ASN A 85 -0.71 7.14 15.65
N SER A 86 -1.94 6.68 15.48
CA SER A 86 -2.25 5.25 15.45
C SER A 86 -1.61 4.54 14.26
N PHE A 87 -1.49 5.18 13.10
CA PHE A 87 -0.78 4.64 11.94
C PHE A 87 0.74 4.71 12.11
N ALA A 88 1.26 5.81 12.64
CA ALA A 88 2.68 5.98 12.93
C ALA A 88 3.20 4.99 13.99
N ALA A 89 2.33 4.42 14.82
CA ALA A 89 2.67 3.39 15.79
C ALA A 89 3.06 2.05 15.15
N GLY A 90 2.75 1.84 13.87
CA GLY A 90 3.11 0.64 13.13
C GLY A 90 4.61 0.49 12.91
N TYR A 91 5.01 -0.70 12.50
CA TYR A 91 6.41 -1.04 12.22
C TYR A 91 6.94 -0.37 10.95
N GLY A 92 6.07 -0.21 9.94
CA GLY A 92 6.41 0.40 8.66
C GLY A 92 5.17 0.79 7.88
N THR A 93 5.39 1.37 6.71
CA THR A 93 4.34 1.78 5.77
C THR A 93 4.68 1.29 4.37
N VAL A 94 3.70 0.77 3.68
CA VAL A 94 3.79 0.39 2.27
C VAL A 94 2.91 1.34 1.47
N LEU A 95 3.53 2.08 0.55
CA LEU A 95 2.83 2.99 -0.36
C LEU A 95 2.72 2.34 -1.74
N PHE A 96 1.53 2.40 -2.31
CA PHE A 96 1.25 1.92 -3.66
C PHE A 96 0.90 3.11 -4.54
N TYR A 97 1.48 3.14 -5.74
CA TYR A 97 1.12 4.12 -6.76
C TYR A 97 1.25 3.51 -8.15
N GLU A 98 0.67 4.16 -9.13
CA GLU A 98 0.66 3.70 -10.51
C GLU A 98 1.50 4.64 -11.38
N ASP A 99 2.38 4.07 -12.20
CA ASP A 99 3.23 4.82 -13.12
C ASP A 99 2.40 5.34 -14.29
N GLN A 100 2.07 6.63 -14.24
CA GLN A 100 1.20 7.27 -15.24
C GLN A 100 1.87 7.41 -16.61
N ASP A 101 3.20 7.40 -16.69
CA ASP A 101 3.89 7.45 -17.97
C ASP A 101 3.72 6.14 -18.74
N VAL A 102 3.76 5.00 -18.03
CA VAL A 102 3.45 3.69 -18.61
C VAL A 102 1.99 3.63 -19.05
N VAL A 103 1.05 4.12 -18.24
CA VAL A 103 -0.38 4.18 -18.60
C VAL A 103 -0.59 4.98 -19.87
N LYS A 104 0.00 6.17 -19.99
CA LYS A 104 -0.08 7.01 -21.20
C LYS A 104 0.52 6.34 -22.42
N ALA A 105 1.69 5.72 -22.29
CA ALA A 105 2.31 4.99 -23.39
C ALA A 105 1.42 3.86 -23.92
N LEU A 106 0.74 3.15 -23.03
CA LEU A 106 -0.22 2.10 -23.42
C LEU A 106 -1.47 2.67 -24.09
N GLN A 107 -1.97 3.81 -23.63
CA GLN A 107 -3.09 4.51 -24.27
C GLN A 107 -2.75 4.91 -25.72
N GLU A 108 -1.51 5.35 -25.97
CA GLU A 108 -1.04 5.69 -27.30
C GLU A 108 -0.83 4.44 -28.18
N GLN A 109 -0.22 3.40 -27.64
CA GLN A 109 0.05 2.15 -28.36
C GLN A 109 -1.23 1.39 -28.72
N PHE A 110 -2.23 1.39 -27.84
CA PHE A 110 -3.48 0.68 -28.00
C PHE A 110 -4.67 1.65 -27.92
N ALA A 111 -4.74 2.56 -28.88
CA ALA A 111 -5.71 3.66 -28.89
C ALA A 111 -7.17 3.22 -28.75
N LEU A 112 -7.53 2.02 -29.25
CA LEU A 112 -8.86 1.46 -29.10
C LEU A 112 -9.28 1.28 -27.63
N TYR A 113 -8.31 1.05 -26.74
CA TYR A 113 -8.51 0.83 -25.30
C TYR A 113 -8.01 1.99 -24.45
N ALA A 114 -7.78 3.17 -25.05
CA ALA A 114 -7.18 4.31 -24.34
C ALA A 114 -7.94 4.67 -23.05
N ASP A 115 -9.27 4.68 -23.11
CA ASP A 115 -10.11 5.02 -21.93
C ASP A 115 -10.13 3.94 -20.86
N ASN A 116 -9.72 2.71 -21.21
CA ASN A 116 -9.72 1.59 -20.28
C ASN A 116 -8.44 1.52 -19.43
N PHE A 117 -7.28 1.91 -19.97
CA PHE A 117 -6.01 1.75 -19.27
C PHE A 117 -5.94 2.45 -17.90
N PRO A 118 -6.45 3.66 -17.71
CA PRO A 118 -6.49 4.27 -16.38
C PRO A 118 -7.32 3.46 -15.38
N VAL A 119 -8.48 2.93 -15.82
CA VAL A 119 -9.35 2.09 -14.98
C VAL A 119 -8.66 0.76 -14.66
N TRP A 120 -8.04 0.13 -15.64
CA TRP A 120 -7.31 -1.13 -15.43
C TRP A 120 -6.07 -0.95 -14.54
N SER A 121 -5.42 0.20 -14.59
CA SER A 121 -4.34 0.55 -13.66
C SER A 121 -4.83 0.59 -12.21
N GLU A 122 -5.98 1.20 -11.94
CA GLU A 122 -6.62 1.19 -10.62
C GLU A 122 -6.95 -0.23 -10.15
N HIS A 123 -7.48 -1.09 -11.05
CA HIS A 123 -7.72 -2.50 -10.74
C HIS A 123 -6.42 -3.23 -10.40
N SER A 124 -5.35 -2.99 -11.16
CA SER A 124 -4.03 -3.60 -10.91
C SER A 124 -3.47 -3.17 -9.56
N SER A 125 -3.62 -1.90 -9.20
CA SER A 125 -3.22 -1.38 -7.88
C SER A 125 -3.97 -2.09 -6.75
N ALA A 126 -5.29 -2.24 -6.86
CA ALA A 126 -6.11 -2.93 -5.88
C ALA A 126 -5.72 -4.41 -5.72
N ILE A 127 -5.44 -5.10 -6.83
CA ILE A 127 -4.97 -6.49 -6.83
C ILE A 127 -3.62 -6.60 -6.11
N ALA A 128 -2.67 -5.74 -6.42
CA ALA A 128 -1.36 -5.71 -5.78
C ALA A 128 -1.47 -5.45 -4.27
N GLN A 129 -2.30 -4.49 -3.87
CA GLN A 129 -2.56 -4.18 -2.45
C GLN A 129 -3.14 -5.39 -1.71
N PHE A 130 -4.14 -6.04 -2.29
CA PHE A 130 -4.74 -7.24 -1.70
C PHE A 130 -3.75 -8.40 -1.60
N ALA A 131 -2.94 -8.61 -2.66
CA ALA A 131 -1.92 -9.66 -2.67
C ALA A 131 -0.88 -9.45 -1.55
N VAL A 132 -0.35 -8.23 -1.42
CA VAL A 132 0.61 -7.87 -0.36
C VAL A 132 -0.01 -8.04 1.02
N TRP A 133 -1.23 -7.56 1.23
CA TRP A 133 -1.93 -7.68 2.50
C TRP A 133 -2.14 -9.15 2.89
N THR A 134 -2.61 -9.96 1.96
CA THR A 134 -2.87 -11.38 2.19
C THR A 134 -1.58 -12.16 2.44
N ALA A 135 -0.52 -11.89 1.68
CA ALA A 135 0.80 -12.49 1.88
C ALA A 135 1.39 -12.16 3.26
N SER A 136 1.10 -10.97 3.78
CA SER A 136 1.62 -10.49 5.06
C SER A 136 0.89 -11.03 6.28
N VAL A 137 -0.27 -11.68 6.12
CA VAL A 137 -1.11 -12.17 7.25
C VAL A 137 -0.34 -13.03 8.23
N SER A 138 0.52 -13.92 7.75
CA SER A 138 1.33 -14.81 8.60
C SER A 138 2.30 -14.08 9.52
N TYR A 139 2.56 -12.80 9.28
CA TYR A 139 3.55 -11.99 10.00
C TYR A 139 2.93 -10.84 10.78
N THR A 140 1.75 -10.39 10.38
CA THR A 140 1.12 -9.17 10.90
C THR A 140 -0.12 -9.42 11.76
N HIS A 141 -0.72 -10.60 11.67
CA HIS A 141 -1.95 -10.96 12.39
C HIS A 141 -1.67 -11.91 13.55
N LEU A 142 -0.57 -11.67 14.25
CA LEU A 142 -0.16 -12.45 15.42
C LEU A 142 -0.62 -11.77 16.71
#